data_31f0db98d2f25a21107f70c2856576ba
#
_entry.id   31f0db98d2f25a21107f70c2856576ba
#
_cell.length_a   1.000
_cell.length_b   1.000
_cell.length_c   1.000
_cell.angle_alpha   90.00
_cell.angle_beta   90.00
_cell.angle_gamma   90.00
#
_symmetry.space_group_name_H-M   'P 1'
#
loop_
_entity.id
_entity.type
_entity.pdbx_description
1 polymer ?
#
loop_
_entity_poly.entity_id
_entity_poly.type
_entity_poly.pdbx_seq_one_letter_code
_entity_poly.pdbx_strand_id
1 'polypeptide(L)'
;MTAPFQIREFHFPEDYTSVLQLWKGIEKGVHVGRSDTLVEIEKKIPHDPDLFLVAELDGDIIGSVIGGFDGRRGLIYHLAVAAANRGTGIGSRLMAEVESRLRAKGCLKCYLLVTLDNSEVEHYYQRRGWQHMHDIHLYGKELQ
;
A
#
# COMPACT_ATOMS: atom_id res chain seq x y z
N MET A 1 9.76 -24.60 -7.60
CA MET A 1 10.27 -23.24 -7.71
C MET A 1 9.14 -22.28 -7.98
N THR A 2 8.95 -21.29 -7.14
CA THR A 2 7.99 -20.22 -7.39
C THR A 2 8.55 -19.31 -8.49
N ALA A 3 7.71 -18.92 -9.44
CA ALA A 3 8.10 -17.94 -10.45
C ALA A 3 8.46 -16.62 -9.76
N PRO A 4 9.52 -15.95 -10.20
CA PRO A 4 9.91 -14.68 -9.60
C PRO A 4 8.91 -13.59 -9.92
N PHE A 5 8.56 -12.78 -8.94
CA PHE A 5 7.78 -11.58 -9.12
C PHE A 5 8.70 -10.37 -9.06
N GLN A 6 8.25 -9.26 -9.65
CA GLN A 6 8.99 -8.01 -9.66
C GLN A 6 8.20 -6.92 -8.95
N ILE A 7 8.89 -6.12 -8.14
CA ILE A 7 8.33 -4.89 -7.59
C ILE A 7 8.71 -3.75 -8.55
N ARG A 8 7.73 -2.99 -8.96
CA ARG A 8 7.94 -1.82 -9.81
C ARG A 8 6.98 -0.71 -9.46
N GLU A 9 7.22 0.46 -10.00
CA GLU A 9 6.30 1.59 -9.84
C GLU A 9 5.04 1.37 -10.66
N PHE A 10 3.93 1.86 -10.12
CA PHE A 10 2.65 1.90 -10.81
C PHE A 10 2.76 2.83 -12.02
N HIS A 11 2.25 2.40 -13.16
CA HIS A 11 2.19 3.21 -14.39
C HIS A 11 0.76 3.69 -14.61
N PHE A 12 0.57 4.99 -14.64
CA PHE A 12 -0.72 5.60 -14.91
C PHE A 12 -0.84 5.92 -16.40
N PRO A 13 -1.96 5.65 -17.06
CA PRO A 13 -3.18 4.99 -16.53
C PRO A 13 -3.21 3.47 -16.73
N GLU A 14 -2.16 2.88 -17.30
CA GLU A 14 -2.15 1.50 -17.80
C GLU A 14 -2.49 0.48 -16.72
N ASP A 15 -1.99 0.69 -15.50
CA ASP A 15 -2.15 -0.26 -14.40
C ASP A 15 -3.43 -0.06 -13.59
N TYR A 16 -4.19 1.01 -13.85
CA TYR A 16 -5.29 1.38 -12.96
C TYR A 16 -6.36 0.29 -12.86
N THR A 17 -6.82 -0.23 -13.98
CA THR A 17 -7.88 -1.25 -13.99
C THR A 17 -7.46 -2.51 -13.24
N SER A 18 -6.24 -2.97 -13.44
CA SER A 18 -5.72 -4.17 -12.77
C SER A 18 -5.58 -3.96 -11.25
N VAL A 19 -5.10 -2.80 -10.84
CA VAL A 19 -4.97 -2.46 -9.40
C VAL A 19 -6.35 -2.32 -8.76
N LEU A 20 -7.29 -1.67 -9.42
CA LEU A 20 -8.66 -1.54 -8.91
C LEU A 20 -9.31 -2.91 -8.73
N GLN A 21 -9.14 -3.82 -9.67
CA GLN A 21 -9.65 -5.18 -9.56
C GLN A 21 -8.99 -5.93 -8.39
N LEU A 22 -7.68 -5.76 -8.21
CA LEU A 22 -6.97 -6.33 -7.07
C LEU A 22 -7.59 -5.85 -5.76
N TRP A 23 -7.77 -4.55 -5.60
CA TRP A 23 -8.34 -3.97 -4.38
C TRP A 23 -9.77 -4.45 -4.11
N LYS A 24 -10.59 -4.51 -5.14
CA LYS A 24 -11.99 -5.00 -5.01
C LYS A 24 -12.06 -6.46 -4.60
N GLY A 25 -11.03 -7.25 -4.91
CA GLY A 25 -10.94 -8.65 -4.53
C GLY A 25 -10.45 -8.89 -3.11
N ILE A 26 -9.98 -7.86 -2.41
CA ILE A 26 -9.50 -7.98 -1.03
C ILE A 26 -10.69 -7.93 -0.07
N GLU A 27 -10.85 -8.97 0.76
CA GLU A 27 -11.99 -9.07 1.67
C GLU A 27 -11.87 -8.13 2.86
N LYS A 28 -10.64 -7.95 3.38
CA LYS A 28 -10.38 -7.16 4.58
C LYS A 28 -9.17 -6.26 4.39
N GLY A 29 -9.24 -5.07 4.95
CA GLY A 29 -8.08 -4.17 5.04
C GLY A 29 -7.94 -3.16 3.92
N VAL A 30 -8.57 -3.39 2.76
CA VAL A 30 -8.58 -2.43 1.66
C VAL A 30 -10.02 -2.16 1.28
N HIS A 31 -10.44 -0.91 1.46
CA HIS A 31 -11.79 -0.47 1.11
C HIS A 31 -11.69 0.57 0.00
N VAL A 32 -12.21 0.23 -1.17
CA VAL A 32 -12.24 1.14 -2.32
C VAL A 32 -13.24 2.24 -2.06
N GLY A 33 -12.80 3.48 -2.13
CA GLY A 33 -13.63 4.64 -1.88
C GLY A 33 -13.45 5.73 -2.92
N ARG A 34 -13.97 6.90 -2.61
CA ARG A 34 -13.97 8.04 -3.53
C ARG A 34 -12.56 8.58 -3.82
N SER A 35 -11.59 8.29 -2.97
CA SER A 35 -10.19 8.69 -3.20
C SER A 35 -9.45 7.73 -4.14
N ASP A 36 -10.10 6.65 -4.55
CA ASP A 36 -9.49 5.61 -5.40
C ASP A 36 -10.00 5.67 -6.85
N THR A 37 -10.73 6.70 -7.23
CA THR A 37 -11.16 6.88 -8.62
C THR A 37 -9.98 7.20 -9.51
N LEU A 38 -10.15 7.00 -10.81
CA LEU A 38 -9.11 7.29 -11.79
C LEU A 38 -8.57 8.71 -11.65
N VAL A 39 -9.48 9.69 -11.48
CA VAL A 39 -9.13 11.11 -11.34
C VAL A 39 -8.29 11.35 -10.07
N GLU A 40 -8.68 10.73 -8.97
CA GLU A 40 -7.97 10.91 -7.70
C GLU A 40 -6.60 10.23 -7.71
N ILE A 41 -6.48 9.06 -8.32
CA ILE A 41 -5.18 8.40 -8.49
C ILE A 41 -4.27 9.23 -9.40
N GLU A 42 -4.82 9.83 -10.46
CA GLU A 42 -4.06 10.73 -11.33
C GLU A 42 -3.44 11.90 -10.55
N LYS A 43 -4.19 12.49 -9.61
CA LYS A 43 -3.69 13.57 -8.75
C LYS A 43 -2.54 13.09 -7.85
N LYS A 44 -2.63 11.85 -7.38
CA LYS A 44 -1.64 11.28 -6.45
C LYS A 44 -0.28 11.12 -7.09
N ILE A 45 -0.23 10.68 -8.34
CA ILE A 45 1.01 10.26 -8.98
C ILE A 45 2.10 11.34 -8.98
N PRO A 46 1.83 12.61 -9.36
CA PRO A 46 2.88 13.64 -9.39
C PRO A 46 3.47 13.98 -8.03
N HIS A 47 2.76 13.70 -6.94
CA HIS A 47 3.25 14.01 -5.60
C HIS A 47 4.35 13.06 -5.15
N ASP A 48 4.16 11.77 -5.38
CA ASP A 48 5.11 10.74 -4.98
C ASP A 48 5.13 9.64 -6.04
N PRO A 49 5.68 9.90 -7.24
CA PRO A 49 5.61 8.95 -8.35
C PRO A 49 6.34 7.63 -8.06
N ASP A 50 7.25 7.62 -7.11
CA ASP A 50 8.06 6.47 -6.73
C ASP A 50 7.54 5.73 -5.50
N LEU A 51 6.38 6.15 -4.94
CA LEU A 51 5.83 5.53 -3.73
C LEU A 51 4.57 4.69 -3.97
N PHE A 52 4.06 4.65 -5.17
CA PHE A 52 2.97 3.74 -5.54
C PHE A 52 3.59 2.55 -6.26
N LEU A 53 3.65 1.40 -5.57
CA LEU A 53 4.36 0.22 -6.05
C LEU A 53 3.40 -0.93 -6.30
N VAL A 54 3.73 -1.73 -7.30
CA VAL A 54 3.00 -2.96 -7.62
C VAL A 54 3.95 -4.14 -7.69
N ALA A 55 3.42 -5.33 -7.40
CA ALA A 55 4.11 -6.59 -7.61
C ALA A 55 3.52 -7.23 -8.86
N GLU A 56 4.35 -7.56 -9.82
CA GLU A 56 3.96 -8.14 -11.10
C GLU A 56 4.54 -9.54 -11.24
N LEU A 57 3.69 -10.48 -11.64
CA LEU A 57 4.08 -11.86 -11.92
C LEU A 57 3.47 -12.27 -13.25
N ASP A 58 4.32 -12.62 -14.21
CA ASP A 58 3.90 -13.06 -15.55
C ASP A 58 2.91 -12.11 -16.22
N GLY A 59 3.14 -10.79 -16.06
CA GLY A 59 2.29 -9.76 -16.65
C GLY A 59 1.08 -9.38 -15.82
N ASP A 60 0.80 -10.09 -14.73
CA ASP A 60 -0.34 -9.81 -13.85
C ASP A 60 0.09 -9.06 -12.61
N ILE A 61 -0.69 -8.05 -12.22
CA ILE A 61 -0.48 -7.34 -10.95
C ILE A 61 -1.13 -8.16 -9.83
N ILE A 62 -0.30 -8.65 -8.92
CA ILE A 62 -0.70 -9.52 -7.82
C ILE A 62 -0.56 -8.87 -6.45
N GLY A 63 -0.02 -7.67 -6.39
CA GLY A 63 0.14 -6.93 -5.14
C GLY A 63 0.31 -5.45 -5.39
N SER A 64 0.05 -4.65 -4.36
CA SER A 64 0.21 -3.20 -4.41
C SER A 64 0.48 -2.64 -3.03
N VAL A 65 1.06 -1.44 -2.99
CA VAL A 65 1.16 -0.61 -1.78
C VAL A 65 1.26 0.84 -2.22
N ILE A 66 0.65 1.74 -1.45
CA ILE A 66 0.75 3.17 -1.70
C ILE A 66 1.43 3.82 -0.51
N GLY A 67 2.48 4.60 -0.77
CA GLY A 67 3.10 5.47 0.20
C GLY A 67 2.87 6.93 -0.13
N GLY A 68 2.88 7.77 0.91
CA GLY A 68 2.83 9.21 0.78
C GLY A 68 3.82 9.86 1.73
N PHE A 69 4.42 10.97 1.30
CA PHE A 69 5.37 11.72 2.13
C PHE A 69 5.02 13.19 2.01
N ASP A 70 4.73 13.83 3.14
CA ASP A 70 4.36 15.25 3.16
C ASP A 70 5.56 16.19 3.33
N GLY A 71 6.77 15.64 3.32
CA GLY A 71 8.01 16.35 3.60
C GLY A 71 8.48 16.17 5.04
N ARG A 72 7.66 15.58 5.91
CA ARG A 72 7.99 15.39 7.32
C ARG A 72 7.59 14.01 7.83
N ARG A 73 6.39 13.55 7.54
CA ARG A 73 5.86 12.23 7.92
C ARG A 73 5.42 11.44 6.71
N GLY A 74 5.49 10.14 6.81
CA GLY A 74 4.99 9.23 5.79
C GLY A 74 3.68 8.57 6.19
N LEU A 75 2.92 8.13 5.18
CA LEU A 75 1.71 7.35 5.37
C LEU A 75 1.73 6.20 4.36
N ILE A 76 1.46 4.99 4.83
CA ILE A 76 1.38 3.82 3.97
C ILE A 76 -0.04 3.26 4.04
N TYR A 77 -0.61 2.93 2.90
CA TYR A 77 -1.96 2.41 2.80
C TYR A 77 -2.13 1.52 1.58
N HIS A 78 -3.28 0.83 1.52
CA HIS A 78 -3.64 -0.07 0.41
C HIS A 78 -2.57 -1.12 0.11
N LEU A 79 -1.99 -1.70 1.17
CA LEU A 79 -1.18 -2.91 1.01
C LEU A 79 -2.12 -4.08 0.70
N ALA A 80 -1.98 -4.63 -0.47
CA ALA A 80 -2.84 -5.70 -0.94
C ALA A 80 -2.02 -6.77 -1.65
N VAL A 81 -2.37 -8.03 -1.41
CA VAL A 81 -1.81 -9.18 -2.12
C VAL A 81 -2.96 -10.07 -2.55
N ALA A 82 -2.99 -10.47 -3.81
CA ALA A 82 -4.00 -11.37 -4.34
C ALA A 82 -4.05 -12.66 -3.51
N ALA A 83 -5.27 -13.15 -3.24
CA ALA A 83 -5.47 -14.32 -2.35
C ALA A 83 -4.62 -15.52 -2.77
N ALA A 84 -4.53 -15.80 -4.06
CA ALA A 84 -3.77 -16.92 -4.60
C ALA A 84 -2.26 -16.80 -4.39
N ASN A 85 -1.76 -15.60 -4.07
CA ASN A 85 -0.33 -15.33 -3.96
C ASN A 85 0.11 -15.00 -2.53
N ARG A 86 -0.79 -15.13 -1.57
CA ARG A 86 -0.46 -14.88 -0.15
C ARG A 86 0.48 -15.96 0.38
N GLY A 87 1.27 -15.60 1.38
CA GLY A 87 2.24 -16.51 1.99
C GLY A 87 3.52 -16.70 1.19
N THR A 88 3.75 -15.91 0.16
CA THR A 88 4.94 -16.00 -0.70
C THR A 88 5.94 -14.87 -0.50
N GLY A 89 5.70 -13.99 0.49
CA GLY A 89 6.61 -12.89 0.82
C GLY A 89 6.39 -11.61 0.03
N ILE A 90 5.36 -11.53 -0.80
CA ILE A 90 5.06 -10.35 -1.64
C ILE A 90 4.77 -9.13 -0.79
N GLY A 91 3.90 -9.27 0.20
CA GLY A 91 3.54 -8.16 1.09
C GLY A 91 4.75 -7.62 1.85
N SER A 92 5.59 -8.51 2.36
CA SER A 92 6.82 -8.12 3.08
C SER A 92 7.79 -7.37 2.18
N ARG A 93 7.93 -7.79 0.93
CA ARG A 93 8.81 -7.11 -0.02
C ARG A 93 8.26 -5.76 -0.46
N LEU A 94 6.94 -5.65 -0.67
CA LEU A 94 6.31 -4.36 -0.97
C LEU A 94 6.52 -3.37 0.18
N MET A 95 6.31 -3.81 1.41
CA MET A 95 6.52 -2.97 2.60
C MET A 95 7.98 -2.55 2.73
N ALA A 96 8.90 -3.49 2.61
CA ALA A 96 10.33 -3.18 2.70
C ALA A 96 10.76 -2.16 1.65
N GLU A 97 10.24 -2.28 0.43
CA GLU A 97 10.58 -1.37 -0.65
C GLU A 97 10.01 0.04 -0.42
N VAL A 98 8.75 0.16 -0.03
CA VAL A 98 8.16 1.49 0.22
C VAL A 98 8.80 2.16 1.44
N GLU A 99 9.13 1.40 2.48
CA GLU A 99 9.86 1.92 3.65
C GLU A 99 11.25 2.41 3.26
N SER A 100 11.96 1.65 2.43
CA SER A 100 13.29 2.03 1.92
C SER A 100 13.23 3.35 1.15
N ARG A 101 12.23 3.49 0.29
CA ARG A 101 12.05 4.72 -0.51
C ARG A 101 11.67 5.92 0.36
N LEU A 102 10.83 5.72 1.35
CA LEU A 102 10.52 6.77 2.33
C LEU A 102 11.77 7.19 3.10
N ARG A 103 12.57 6.22 3.55
CA ARG A 103 13.82 6.49 4.27
C ARG A 103 14.78 7.29 3.40
N ALA A 104 14.90 6.96 2.13
CA ALA A 104 15.77 7.68 1.19
C ALA A 104 15.33 9.13 0.98
N LYS A 105 14.05 9.42 1.16
CA LYS A 105 13.51 10.80 1.08
C LYS A 105 13.71 11.59 2.38
N GLY A 106 14.27 10.99 3.42
CA GLY A 106 14.47 11.62 4.72
C GLY A 106 13.28 11.49 5.67
N CYS A 107 12.34 10.61 5.37
CA CYS A 107 11.20 10.35 6.25
C CYS A 107 11.69 9.67 7.53
N LEU A 108 11.46 10.31 8.69
CA LEU A 108 11.89 9.77 9.99
C LEU A 108 10.88 8.80 10.57
N LYS A 109 9.61 8.98 10.26
CA LYS A 109 8.54 8.17 10.81
C LYS A 109 7.37 8.11 9.84
N CYS A 110 6.80 6.92 9.69
CA CYS A 110 5.61 6.73 8.89
C CYS A 110 4.52 6.02 9.69
N TYR A 111 3.30 6.13 9.22
CA TYR A 111 2.11 5.55 9.85
C TYR A 111 1.44 4.61 8.87
N LEU A 112 0.77 3.61 9.43
CA LEU A 112 0.01 2.63 8.68
C LEU A 112 -1.38 2.56 9.30
N LEU A 113 -2.40 2.66 8.48
CA LEU A 113 -3.79 2.57 8.93
C LEU A 113 -4.29 1.14 8.67
N VAL A 114 -4.66 0.45 9.74
CA VAL A 114 -5.21 -0.91 9.66
C VAL A 114 -6.67 -0.85 10.09
N THR A 115 -7.56 -1.30 9.23
CA THR A 115 -8.99 -1.32 9.53
C THR A 115 -9.30 -2.33 10.63
N LEU A 116 -10.34 -2.09 11.42
CA LEU A 116 -10.71 -2.96 12.54
C LEU A 116 -11.06 -4.39 12.08
N ASP A 117 -11.60 -4.54 10.87
CA ASP A 117 -11.93 -5.86 10.32
C ASP A 117 -10.69 -6.68 9.90
N ASN A 118 -9.51 -6.06 9.94
CA ASN A 118 -8.23 -6.70 9.58
C ASN A 118 -7.29 -6.81 10.78
N SER A 119 -7.82 -6.97 11.97
CA SER A 119 -7.03 -7.01 13.21
C SER A 119 -6.04 -8.18 13.28
N GLU A 120 -6.27 -9.25 12.52
CA GLU A 120 -5.38 -10.42 12.49
C GLU A 120 -3.99 -10.12 11.92
N VAL A 121 -3.82 -9.01 11.20
CA VAL A 121 -2.49 -8.61 10.69
C VAL A 121 -1.65 -7.87 11.73
N GLU A 122 -2.19 -7.60 12.90
CA GLU A 122 -1.49 -6.84 13.95
C GLU A 122 -0.15 -7.49 14.31
N HIS A 123 -0.14 -8.81 14.54
CA HIS A 123 1.10 -9.53 14.83
C HIS A 123 2.10 -9.49 13.67
N TYR A 124 1.59 -9.52 12.46
CA TYR A 124 2.43 -9.40 11.27
C TYR A 124 3.21 -8.09 11.28
N TYR A 125 2.54 -6.98 11.56
CA TYR A 125 3.18 -5.67 11.61
C TYR A 125 4.10 -5.52 12.81
N GLN A 126 3.68 -5.98 13.99
CA GLN A 126 4.49 -5.91 15.21
C GLN A 126 5.83 -6.61 15.04
N ARG A 127 5.86 -7.79 14.41
CA ARG A 127 7.10 -8.51 14.15
C ARG A 127 8.05 -7.77 13.20
N ARG A 128 7.54 -6.80 12.46
CA ARG A 128 8.31 -6.00 11.51
C ARG A 128 8.63 -4.61 12.02
N GLY A 129 8.49 -4.39 13.32
CA GLY A 129 8.88 -3.15 13.97
C GLY A 129 7.79 -2.09 14.05
N TRP A 130 6.57 -2.40 13.61
CA TRP A 130 5.44 -1.49 13.73
C TRP A 130 4.85 -1.58 15.15
N GLN A 131 4.49 -0.45 15.71
CA GLN A 131 3.92 -0.36 17.05
C GLN A 131 2.53 0.27 16.99
N HIS A 132 1.59 -0.35 17.69
CA HIS A 132 0.25 0.24 17.83
C HIS A 132 0.32 1.51 18.66
N MET A 133 -0.19 2.62 18.12
CA MET A 133 -0.19 3.91 18.79
C MET A 133 -1.45 4.02 19.68
N HIS A 134 -1.30 3.69 20.96
CA HIS A 134 -2.43 3.63 21.90
C HIS A 134 -2.88 5.02 22.40
N ASP A 135 -2.06 6.04 22.22
CA ASP A 135 -2.30 7.40 22.74
C ASP A 135 -2.86 8.34 21.68
N ILE A 136 -3.26 7.82 20.53
CA ILE A 136 -3.73 8.62 19.40
C ILE A 136 -5.12 8.15 18.97
N HIS A 137 -6.01 9.11 18.74
CA HIS A 137 -7.26 8.91 18.02
C HIS A 137 -7.11 9.44 16.61
N LEU A 138 -7.67 8.75 15.65
CA LEU A 138 -7.71 9.19 14.27
C LEU A 138 -9.06 9.82 13.98
N TYR A 139 -9.07 11.06 13.48
CA TYR A 139 -10.27 11.79 13.10
C TYR A 139 -10.25 12.02 11.59
N GLY A 140 -11.34 11.75 10.93
CA GLY A 140 -11.52 12.03 9.52
C GLY A 140 -12.63 13.07 9.30
N LYS A 141 -12.49 13.87 8.23
CA LYS A 141 -13.50 14.85 7.85
C LYS A 141 -13.55 14.94 6.33
N GLU A 142 -14.74 14.78 5.78
CA GLU A 142 -14.94 15.01 4.36
C GLU A 142 -14.84 16.51 4.06
N LEU A 143 -14.06 16.88 3.04
CA LEU A 143 -13.89 18.27 2.64
C LEU A 143 -14.70 18.64 1.42
N GLN A 144 -15.17 17.65 0.69
CA GLN A 144 -16.00 17.85 -0.50
C GLN A 144 -17.06 16.77 -0.61
#